data_8234234bc4f727dbcada5d28e55d09ef
#
_entry.id   8234234bc4f727dbcada5d28e55d09ef
#
_cell.length_a   1.000
_cell.length_b   1.000
_cell.length_c   1.000
_cell.angle_alpha   90.00
_cell.angle_beta   90.00
_cell.angle_gamma   90.00
#
_symmetry.space_group_name_H-M   'P 1'
#
loop_
_entity.id
_entity.type
_entity.pdbx_description
1 polymer ?
#
loop_
_entity_poly.entity_id
_entity_poly.type
_entity_poly.pdbx_seq_one_letter_code
_entity_poly.pdbx_strand_id
1 'polypeptide(L)'
;DILIKLILKVQMEYQQKLLEKRANNEEYTADSLLNEEKQKEIKAQTVEEFYRNIIQSLRTLGKVGNAEAYLNSYNSLKGFNNGKLLTYTFSHINSLFLKKYEEWLRSKGNKETTLSFQFRTLRAVFNRAIEENVVSKEKNPFEQFKVSKFNTKTKKRALTKEDMMKIITTETIQATTLRTFTRDVFTFAYLCGGISFVDMANLTLDNIYKERIRYIRQ
;
A
#
# COMPACT_ATOMS: atom_id res chain seq x y z
N ASP A 1 8.39 -49.10 11.13
CA ASP A 1 7.73 -49.44 9.86
C ASP A 1 7.05 -48.30 9.13
N ILE A 2 6.34 -47.42 9.81
CA ILE A 2 5.68 -46.25 9.20
C ILE A 2 6.70 -45.24 8.69
N LEU A 3 7.76 -45.00 9.46
CA LEU A 3 8.83 -44.06 9.13
C LEU A 3 9.60 -44.50 7.86
N ILE A 4 9.89 -45.79 7.74
CA ILE A 4 10.58 -46.35 6.57
C ILE A 4 9.71 -46.22 5.31
N LYS A 5 8.40 -46.49 5.42
CA LYS A 5 7.45 -46.28 4.30
C LYS A 5 7.36 -44.81 3.88
N LEU A 6 7.38 -43.88 4.84
CA LEU A 6 7.38 -42.45 4.58
C LEU A 6 8.66 -42.00 3.85
N ILE A 7 9.83 -42.46 4.33
CA ILE A 7 11.13 -42.16 3.70
C ILE A 7 11.18 -42.70 2.27
N LEU A 8 10.73 -43.94 2.04
CA LEU A 8 10.68 -44.54 0.70
C LEU A 8 9.76 -43.77 -0.22
N LYS A 9 8.59 -43.33 0.28
CA LYS A 9 7.66 -42.52 -0.52
C LYS A 9 8.29 -41.18 -0.94
N VAL A 10 8.92 -40.46 -0.01
CA VAL A 10 9.62 -39.20 -0.29
C VAL A 10 10.77 -39.43 -1.29
N GLN A 11 11.56 -40.51 -1.14
CA GLN A 11 12.61 -40.84 -2.11
C GLN A 11 12.06 -41.07 -3.50
N MET A 12 10.96 -41.81 -3.64
CA MET A 12 10.31 -42.05 -4.96
C MET A 12 9.82 -40.77 -5.60
N GLU A 13 9.20 -39.85 -4.82
CA GLU A 13 8.74 -38.56 -5.32
C GLU A 13 9.88 -37.69 -5.82
N TYR A 14 11.04 -37.66 -5.10
CA TYR A 14 12.22 -36.94 -5.55
C TYR A 14 12.87 -37.56 -6.79
N GLN A 15 12.94 -38.88 -6.86
CA GLN A 15 13.47 -39.57 -8.04
C GLN A 15 12.64 -39.28 -9.29
N GLN A 16 11.32 -39.26 -9.16
CA GLN A 16 10.42 -38.95 -10.28
C GLN A 16 10.64 -37.49 -10.76
N LYS A 17 10.72 -36.53 -9.87
CA LYS A 17 11.03 -35.13 -10.20
C LYS A 17 12.37 -34.97 -10.91
N LEU A 18 13.39 -35.70 -10.46
CA LEU A 18 14.71 -35.70 -11.10
C LEU A 18 14.67 -36.24 -12.52
N LEU A 19 13.88 -37.30 -12.76
CA LEU A 19 13.70 -37.88 -14.09
C LEU A 19 12.95 -36.90 -15.02
N GLU A 20 11.90 -36.26 -14.54
CA GLU A 20 11.18 -35.23 -15.30
C GLU A 20 12.08 -34.04 -15.70
N LYS A 21 12.88 -33.52 -14.79
CA LYS A 21 13.82 -32.43 -15.09
C LYS A 21 14.90 -32.84 -16.08
N ARG A 22 15.45 -34.04 -15.94
CA ARG A 22 16.40 -34.60 -16.93
C ARG A 22 15.79 -34.78 -18.30
N ALA A 23 14.55 -35.27 -18.37
CA ALA A 23 13.83 -35.42 -19.63
C ALA A 23 13.60 -34.08 -20.34
N ASN A 24 13.44 -32.98 -19.57
CA ASN A 24 13.24 -31.62 -20.08
C ASN A 24 14.54 -30.85 -20.30
N ASN A 25 15.71 -31.44 -20.07
CA ASN A 25 17.03 -30.77 -20.11
C ASN A 25 17.11 -29.52 -19.21
N GLU A 26 16.44 -29.54 -18.05
CA GLU A 26 16.49 -28.45 -17.07
C GLU A 26 17.69 -28.65 -16.15
N GLU A 27 18.47 -27.57 -15.94
CA GLU A 27 19.51 -27.56 -14.89
C GLU A 27 18.84 -27.50 -13.52
N TYR A 28 19.33 -28.31 -12.58
CA TYR A 28 18.81 -28.33 -11.21
C TYR A 28 19.94 -28.47 -10.19
N THR A 29 19.70 -27.89 -9.02
CA THR A 29 20.52 -28.07 -7.82
C THR A 29 19.66 -28.66 -6.69
N ALA A 30 20.31 -29.25 -5.68
CA ALA A 30 19.57 -29.73 -4.49
C ALA A 30 18.75 -28.63 -3.84
N ASP A 31 19.27 -27.40 -3.77
CA ASP A 31 18.55 -26.24 -3.23
C ASP A 31 17.36 -25.84 -4.08
N SER A 32 17.42 -25.96 -5.41
CA SER A 32 16.26 -25.64 -6.27
C SER A 32 15.12 -26.62 -6.04
N LEU A 33 15.42 -27.92 -5.86
CA LEU A 33 14.41 -28.94 -5.59
C LEU A 33 13.76 -28.77 -4.21
N LEU A 34 14.55 -28.41 -3.19
CA LEU A 34 14.04 -28.15 -1.84
C LEU A 34 13.21 -26.84 -1.80
N ASN A 35 13.59 -25.83 -2.58
CA ASN A 35 12.85 -24.57 -2.66
C ASN A 35 11.54 -24.74 -3.43
N GLU A 36 11.46 -25.61 -4.44
CA GLU A 36 10.20 -25.96 -5.10
C GLU A 36 9.20 -26.63 -4.14
N GLU A 37 9.67 -27.42 -3.18
CA GLU A 37 8.80 -27.99 -2.13
C GLU A 37 8.37 -26.98 -1.11
N LYS A 38 9.29 -26.12 -0.64
CA LYS A 38 8.94 -25.00 0.22
C LYS A 38 7.91 -24.06 -0.44
N GLN A 39 7.95 -23.90 -1.77
CA GLN A 39 6.93 -23.17 -2.51
C GLN A 39 5.59 -23.90 -2.60
N LYS A 40 5.55 -25.25 -2.53
CA LYS A 40 4.29 -26.03 -2.47
C LYS A 40 3.64 -26.04 -1.09
N GLU A 41 4.42 -25.88 -0.01
CA GLU A 41 3.92 -25.76 1.37
C GLU A 41 3.43 -24.35 1.73
N ILE A 42 3.48 -23.38 0.82
CA ILE A 42 2.91 -22.06 1.05
C ILE A 42 1.39 -22.27 1.19
N LYS A 43 0.90 -22.24 2.42
CA LYS A 43 -0.54 -22.11 2.71
C LYS A 43 -1.02 -20.94 1.89
N ALA A 44 -1.97 -21.19 0.98
CA ALA A 44 -2.56 -20.19 0.13
C ALA A 44 -3.20 -19.12 1.03
N GLN A 45 -2.40 -18.09 1.37
CA GLN A 45 -2.84 -17.00 2.24
C GLN A 45 -3.91 -16.21 1.49
N THR A 46 -5.01 -15.92 2.18
CA THR A 46 -6.08 -15.11 1.62
C THR A 46 -5.66 -13.64 1.53
N VAL A 47 -6.28 -12.91 0.61
CA VAL A 47 -6.08 -11.46 0.50
C VAL A 47 -6.47 -10.76 1.80
N GLU A 48 -7.50 -11.27 2.49
CA GLU A 48 -7.93 -10.79 3.81
C GLU A 48 -6.82 -10.85 4.85
N GLU A 49 -6.25 -12.03 5.05
CA GLU A 49 -5.19 -12.27 6.05
C GLU A 49 -3.95 -11.44 5.74
N PHE A 50 -3.58 -11.36 4.47
CA PHE A 50 -2.41 -10.62 4.01
C PHE A 50 -2.54 -9.11 4.30
N TYR A 51 -3.69 -8.51 3.96
CA TYR A 51 -3.95 -7.10 4.28
C TYR A 51 -3.94 -6.84 5.79
N ARG A 52 -4.56 -7.69 6.59
CA ARG A 52 -4.57 -7.56 8.05
C ARG A 52 -3.16 -7.60 8.63
N ASN A 53 -2.32 -8.51 8.16
CA ASN A 53 -0.93 -8.65 8.60
C ASN A 53 -0.11 -7.40 8.27
N ILE A 54 -0.24 -6.86 7.04
CA ILE A 54 0.44 -5.62 6.64
C ILE A 54 0.00 -4.46 7.54
N ILE A 55 -1.30 -4.27 7.71
CA ILE A 55 -1.86 -3.15 8.51
C ILE A 55 -1.37 -3.25 9.95
N GLN A 56 -1.43 -4.45 10.54
CA GLN A 56 -0.98 -4.67 11.90
C GLN A 56 0.53 -4.40 12.06
N SER A 57 1.35 -4.93 11.16
CA SER A 57 2.80 -4.69 11.15
C SER A 57 3.14 -3.20 11.06
N LEU A 58 2.46 -2.46 10.18
CA LEU A 58 2.68 -1.02 10.05
C LEU A 58 2.27 -0.24 11.31
N ARG A 59 1.18 -0.64 11.98
CA ARG A 59 0.76 -0.04 13.25
C ARG A 59 1.76 -0.31 14.36
N THR A 60 2.26 -1.54 14.47
CA THR A 60 3.31 -1.89 15.45
C THR A 60 4.60 -1.09 15.22
N LEU A 61 4.94 -0.78 13.96
CA LEU A 61 6.09 0.05 13.61
C LEU A 61 5.82 1.56 13.76
N GLY A 62 4.67 1.99 14.27
CA GLY A 62 4.29 3.40 14.39
C GLY A 62 4.01 4.11 13.06
N LYS A 63 3.98 3.39 11.92
CA LYS A 63 3.72 3.94 10.59
C LYS A 63 2.22 4.10 10.32
N VAL A 64 1.54 4.87 11.18
CA VAL A 64 0.07 5.00 11.21
C VAL A 64 -0.49 5.47 9.86
N GLY A 65 0.10 6.50 9.24
CA GLY A 65 -0.37 7.03 7.96
C GLY A 65 -0.33 5.98 6.83
N ASN A 66 0.71 5.14 6.79
CA ASN A 66 0.79 4.05 5.85
C ASN A 66 -0.25 2.96 6.18
N ALA A 67 -0.42 2.60 7.44
CA ALA A 67 -1.43 1.63 7.85
C ALA A 67 -2.84 2.06 7.41
N GLU A 68 -3.18 3.34 7.55
CA GLU A 68 -4.47 3.89 7.10
C GLU A 68 -4.62 3.87 5.56
N ALA A 69 -3.54 4.08 4.80
CA ALA A 69 -3.57 3.94 3.35
C ALA A 69 -3.91 2.50 2.92
N TYR A 70 -3.30 1.51 3.56
CA TYR A 70 -3.61 0.09 3.31
C TYR A 70 -5.01 -0.29 3.79
N LEU A 71 -5.45 0.22 4.95
CA LEU A 71 -6.81 0.01 5.44
C LEU A 71 -7.87 0.59 4.49
N ASN A 72 -7.61 1.77 3.93
CA ASN A 72 -8.50 2.39 2.94
C ASN A 72 -8.60 1.51 1.68
N SER A 73 -7.48 1.00 1.17
CA SER A 73 -7.46 0.07 0.03
C SER A 73 -8.22 -1.23 0.33
N TYR A 74 -8.01 -1.82 1.50
CA TYR A 74 -8.74 -3.00 1.97
C TYR A 74 -10.25 -2.75 2.02
N ASN A 75 -10.68 -1.65 2.64
CA ASN A 75 -12.09 -1.30 2.75
C ASN A 75 -12.74 -1.06 1.39
N SER A 76 -12.01 -0.48 0.44
CA SER A 76 -12.46 -0.29 -0.93
C SER A 76 -12.68 -1.64 -1.65
N LEU A 77 -11.73 -2.57 -1.54
CA LEU A 77 -11.88 -3.93 -2.09
C LEU A 77 -13.02 -4.71 -1.42
N LYS A 78 -13.18 -4.57 -0.11
CA LYS A 78 -14.29 -5.15 0.62
C LYS A 78 -15.63 -4.60 0.15
N GLY A 79 -15.72 -3.28 -0.10
CA GLY A 79 -16.89 -2.65 -0.70
C GLY A 79 -17.20 -3.19 -2.09
N PHE A 80 -16.17 -3.41 -2.93
CA PHE A 80 -16.31 -4.06 -4.24
C PHE A 80 -16.81 -5.52 -4.12
N ASN A 81 -16.39 -6.22 -3.08
CA ASN A 81 -16.85 -7.57 -2.75
C ASN A 81 -18.19 -7.60 -1.98
N ASN A 82 -19.04 -6.59 -2.16
CA ASN A 82 -20.36 -6.45 -1.51
C ASN A 82 -20.29 -6.50 0.03
N GLY A 83 -19.23 -5.97 0.62
CA GLY A 83 -19.02 -5.97 2.06
C GLY A 83 -18.53 -7.29 2.67
N LYS A 84 -18.38 -8.34 1.86
CA LYS A 84 -17.88 -9.64 2.31
C LYS A 84 -16.36 -9.61 2.51
N LEU A 85 -15.86 -10.52 3.36
CA LEU A 85 -14.42 -10.70 3.57
C LEU A 85 -13.71 -11.13 2.27
N LEU A 86 -12.43 -10.77 2.13
CA LEU A 86 -11.62 -11.07 0.96
C LEU A 86 -10.99 -12.47 1.08
N THR A 87 -11.82 -13.51 1.18
CA THR A 87 -11.40 -14.90 1.43
C THR A 87 -10.77 -15.61 0.22
N TYR A 88 -10.68 -14.92 -0.92
CA TYR A 88 -10.00 -15.42 -2.11
C TYR A 88 -8.48 -15.17 -2.04
N THR A 89 -7.74 -15.95 -2.83
CA THR A 89 -6.27 -15.81 -2.96
C THR A 89 -5.89 -14.73 -3.96
N PHE A 90 -4.62 -14.30 -3.95
CA PHE A 90 -4.08 -13.33 -4.92
C PHE A 90 -4.22 -13.78 -6.38
N SER A 91 -4.23 -15.08 -6.66
CA SER A 91 -4.45 -15.62 -8.02
C SER A 91 -5.83 -15.26 -8.59
N HIS A 92 -6.80 -14.90 -7.75
CA HIS A 92 -8.11 -14.41 -8.19
C HIS A 92 -8.04 -12.98 -8.74
N ILE A 93 -7.08 -12.19 -8.28
CA ILE A 93 -6.87 -10.81 -8.73
C ILE A 93 -6.14 -10.84 -10.07
N ASN A 94 -6.87 -11.02 -11.14
CA ASN A 94 -6.37 -11.01 -12.53
C ASN A 94 -6.74 -9.69 -13.24
N SER A 95 -6.34 -9.56 -14.52
CA SER A 95 -6.63 -8.35 -15.32
C SER A 95 -8.12 -8.06 -15.46
N LEU A 96 -8.98 -9.10 -15.52
CA LEU A 96 -10.43 -8.93 -15.59
C LEU A 96 -10.98 -8.40 -14.26
N PHE A 97 -10.48 -8.92 -13.14
CA PHE A 97 -10.82 -8.41 -11.80
C PHE A 97 -10.49 -6.92 -11.68
N LEU A 98 -9.29 -6.50 -12.11
CA LEU A 98 -8.89 -5.09 -12.05
C LEU A 98 -9.76 -4.19 -12.94
N LYS A 99 -10.19 -4.66 -14.12
CA LYS A 99 -11.12 -3.91 -14.98
C LYS A 99 -12.48 -3.74 -14.31
N LYS A 100 -13.05 -4.81 -13.76
CA LYS A 100 -14.34 -4.74 -13.03
C LYS A 100 -14.25 -3.84 -11.78
N TYR A 101 -13.14 -3.91 -11.07
CA TYR A 101 -12.91 -3.04 -9.92
C TYR A 101 -12.81 -1.56 -10.33
N GLU A 102 -12.15 -1.25 -11.45
CA GLU A 102 -12.12 0.11 -12.02
C GLU A 102 -13.52 0.61 -12.38
N GLU A 103 -14.31 -0.20 -13.09
CA GLU A 103 -15.68 0.12 -13.47
C GLU A 103 -16.53 0.41 -12.22
N TRP A 104 -16.41 -0.41 -11.19
CA TRP A 104 -17.10 -0.21 -9.93
C TRP A 104 -16.66 1.09 -9.22
N LEU A 105 -15.37 1.40 -9.17
CA LEU A 105 -14.90 2.66 -8.60
C LEU A 105 -15.43 3.86 -9.39
N ARG A 106 -15.48 3.79 -10.70
CA ARG A 106 -16.04 4.85 -11.57
C ARG A 106 -17.54 5.01 -11.36
N SER A 107 -18.28 3.92 -11.21
CA SER A 107 -19.74 3.97 -10.94
C SER A 107 -20.07 4.63 -9.60
N LYS A 108 -19.12 4.63 -8.65
CA LYS A 108 -19.23 5.36 -7.37
C LYS A 108 -18.84 6.85 -7.48
N GLY A 109 -18.54 7.36 -8.67
CA GLY A 109 -18.15 8.75 -8.89
C GLY A 109 -16.72 9.08 -8.43
N ASN A 110 -15.86 8.09 -8.22
CA ASN A 110 -14.47 8.34 -7.79
C ASN A 110 -13.67 9.06 -8.89
N LYS A 111 -12.85 10.02 -8.47
CA LYS A 111 -11.95 10.77 -9.36
C LYS A 111 -10.72 9.95 -9.73
N GLU A 112 -10.07 10.30 -10.85
CA GLU A 112 -8.84 9.67 -11.34
C GLU A 112 -7.74 9.58 -10.28
N THR A 113 -7.61 10.59 -9.42
CA THR A 113 -6.65 10.59 -8.29
C THR A 113 -6.97 9.49 -7.27
N THR A 114 -8.25 9.25 -6.99
CA THR A 114 -8.69 8.16 -6.10
C THR A 114 -8.45 6.80 -6.74
N LEU A 115 -8.78 6.65 -8.03
CA LEU A 115 -8.49 5.42 -8.77
C LEU A 115 -6.98 5.12 -8.72
N SER A 116 -6.16 6.11 -9.08
CA SER A 116 -4.70 5.97 -9.02
C SER A 116 -4.20 5.55 -7.65
N PHE A 117 -4.74 6.13 -6.57
CA PHE A 117 -4.39 5.76 -5.20
C PHE A 117 -4.74 4.30 -4.91
N GLN A 118 -5.98 3.87 -5.20
CA GLN A 118 -6.43 2.50 -4.94
C GLN A 118 -5.58 1.48 -5.70
N PHE A 119 -5.35 1.70 -6.99
CA PHE A 119 -4.57 0.77 -7.80
C PHE A 119 -3.07 0.77 -7.48
N ARG A 120 -2.48 1.90 -7.09
CA ARG A 120 -1.08 1.93 -6.62
C ARG A 120 -0.92 1.15 -5.32
N THR A 121 -1.85 1.33 -4.38
CA THR A 121 -1.81 0.62 -3.11
C THR A 121 -2.02 -0.88 -3.32
N LEU A 122 -3.01 -1.28 -4.13
CA LEU A 122 -3.23 -2.70 -4.46
C LEU A 122 -2.03 -3.33 -5.17
N ARG A 123 -1.37 -2.59 -6.08
CA ARG A 123 -0.13 -3.05 -6.73
C ARG A 123 1.00 -3.24 -5.72
N ALA A 124 1.14 -2.33 -4.76
CA ALA A 124 2.14 -2.46 -3.70
C ALA A 124 1.90 -3.71 -2.84
N VAL A 125 0.64 -3.99 -2.49
CA VAL A 125 0.26 -5.22 -1.77
C VAL A 125 0.56 -6.46 -2.60
N PHE A 126 0.21 -6.45 -3.89
CA PHE A 126 0.45 -7.58 -4.78
C PHE A 126 1.96 -7.86 -4.96
N ASN A 127 2.76 -6.82 -5.15
CA ASN A 127 4.22 -6.97 -5.25
C ASN A 127 4.81 -7.54 -3.96
N ARG A 128 4.34 -7.09 -2.80
CA ARG A 128 4.77 -7.64 -1.52
C ARG A 128 4.35 -9.11 -1.37
N ALA A 129 3.17 -9.49 -1.86
CA ALA A 129 2.74 -10.89 -1.89
C ALA A 129 3.62 -11.76 -2.78
N ILE A 130 4.18 -11.21 -3.88
CA ILE A 130 5.19 -11.88 -4.70
C ILE A 130 6.52 -12.02 -3.94
N GLU A 131 6.99 -10.96 -3.30
CA GLU A 131 8.23 -10.95 -2.51
C GLU A 131 8.19 -11.97 -1.35
N GLU A 132 7.02 -12.11 -0.72
CA GLU A 132 6.77 -13.08 0.35
C GLU A 132 6.38 -14.48 -0.19
N ASN A 133 6.45 -14.71 -1.50
CA ASN A 133 6.10 -15.97 -2.19
C ASN A 133 4.66 -16.45 -1.96
N VAL A 134 3.72 -15.56 -1.65
CA VAL A 134 2.29 -15.88 -1.52
C VAL A 134 1.62 -16.07 -2.88
N VAL A 135 2.17 -15.46 -3.91
CA VAL A 135 1.70 -15.59 -5.30
C VAL A 135 2.90 -15.54 -6.24
N SER A 136 2.83 -16.31 -7.33
CA SER A 136 3.87 -16.35 -8.36
C SER A 136 3.89 -15.04 -9.16
N LYS A 137 5.09 -14.60 -9.59
CA LYS A 137 5.31 -13.38 -10.38
C LYS A 137 4.56 -13.41 -11.72
N GLU A 138 4.45 -14.58 -12.36
CA GLU A 138 3.76 -14.76 -13.65
C GLU A 138 2.27 -14.43 -13.56
N LYS A 139 1.70 -14.49 -12.34
CA LYS A 139 0.30 -14.13 -12.08
C LYS A 139 0.09 -12.66 -11.80
N ASN A 140 1.12 -11.81 -11.96
CA ASN A 140 1.02 -10.37 -11.69
C ASN A 140 0.15 -9.64 -12.74
N PRO A 141 -1.06 -9.21 -12.40
CA PRO A 141 -1.95 -8.56 -13.36
C PRO A 141 -1.50 -7.14 -13.72
N PHE A 142 -0.62 -6.54 -12.92
CA PHE A 142 -0.13 -5.17 -13.13
C PHE A 142 0.94 -5.08 -14.22
N GLU A 143 1.43 -6.18 -14.75
CA GLU A 143 2.25 -6.18 -15.96
C GLU A 143 1.46 -5.68 -17.18
N GLN A 144 0.18 -6.08 -17.26
CA GLN A 144 -0.74 -5.67 -18.32
C GLN A 144 -1.55 -4.43 -17.93
N PHE A 145 -2.00 -4.35 -16.67
CA PHE A 145 -2.82 -3.24 -16.19
C PHE A 145 -1.93 -2.07 -15.73
N LYS A 146 -1.78 -1.07 -16.58
CA LYS A 146 -0.92 0.10 -16.28
C LYS A 146 -1.64 1.10 -15.40
N VAL A 147 -1.13 1.32 -14.19
CA VAL A 147 -1.67 2.32 -13.24
C VAL A 147 -1.40 3.76 -13.71
N SER A 148 -0.38 3.96 -14.55
CA SER A 148 -0.03 5.27 -15.12
C SER A 148 -1.09 5.84 -16.07
N LYS A 149 -2.08 5.04 -16.48
CA LYS A 149 -3.20 5.51 -17.34
C LYS A 149 -4.11 6.52 -16.62
N PHE A 150 -4.12 6.52 -15.28
CA PHE A 150 -4.96 7.45 -14.52
C PHE A 150 -4.37 8.85 -14.53
N ASN A 151 -5.18 9.84 -14.93
CA ASN A 151 -4.76 11.23 -14.94
C ASN A 151 -4.80 11.81 -13.52
N THR A 152 -3.65 11.96 -12.92
CA THR A 152 -3.51 12.51 -11.54
C THR A 152 -3.14 14.00 -11.56
N LYS A 153 -3.14 14.65 -12.72
CA LYS A 153 -2.85 16.09 -12.80
C LYS A 153 -3.97 16.86 -12.10
N THR A 154 -3.62 17.58 -11.06
CA THR A 154 -4.54 18.46 -10.33
C THR A 154 -4.20 19.92 -10.63
N LYS A 155 -5.22 20.78 -10.68
CA LYS A 155 -5.02 22.21 -10.78
C LYS A 155 -4.34 22.72 -9.51
N LYS A 156 -3.13 23.26 -9.65
CA LYS A 156 -2.44 23.89 -8.53
C LYS A 156 -3.19 25.16 -8.15
N ARG A 157 -3.47 25.32 -6.88
CA ARG A 157 -4.09 26.50 -6.29
C ARG A 157 -2.99 27.26 -5.55
N ALA A 158 -2.38 28.22 -6.21
CA ALA A 158 -1.43 29.12 -5.58
C ALA A 158 -2.15 30.43 -5.24
N LEU A 159 -1.89 30.96 -4.06
CA LEU A 159 -2.29 32.32 -3.67
C LEU A 159 -1.24 33.32 -4.15
N THR A 160 -1.69 34.50 -4.50
CA THR A 160 -0.76 35.62 -4.74
C THR A 160 -0.22 36.12 -3.40
N LYS A 161 0.87 36.89 -3.47
CA LYS A 161 1.44 37.51 -2.25
C LYS A 161 0.43 38.47 -1.62
N GLU A 162 -0.33 39.19 -2.42
CA GLU A 162 -1.37 40.12 -2.01
C GLU A 162 -2.51 39.39 -1.27
N ASP A 163 -2.96 38.27 -1.80
CA ASP A 163 -3.99 37.46 -1.14
C ASP A 163 -3.50 36.85 0.16
N MET A 164 -2.22 36.44 0.20
CA MET A 164 -1.60 35.97 1.44
C MET A 164 -1.54 37.07 2.50
N MET A 165 -1.15 38.28 2.12
CA MET A 165 -1.15 39.42 3.04
C MET A 165 -2.53 39.76 3.55
N LYS A 166 -3.58 39.68 2.71
CA LYS A 166 -4.98 39.85 3.16
C LYS A 166 -5.35 38.83 4.25
N ILE A 167 -4.96 37.55 4.09
CA ILE A 167 -5.21 36.52 5.11
C ILE A 167 -4.51 36.87 6.43
N ILE A 168 -3.24 37.28 6.38
CA ILE A 168 -2.45 37.61 7.56
C ILE A 168 -3.05 38.81 8.28
N THR A 169 -3.45 39.85 7.55
CA THR A 169 -3.93 41.13 8.13
C THR A 169 -5.43 41.17 8.43
N THR A 170 -6.19 40.10 8.07
CA THR A 170 -7.61 40.04 8.34
C THR A 170 -7.90 40.05 9.84
N GLU A 171 -8.56 41.10 10.31
CA GLU A 171 -9.00 41.17 11.69
C GLU A 171 -10.09 40.12 11.98
N THR A 172 -9.97 39.45 13.12
CA THR A 172 -10.85 38.34 13.50
C THR A 172 -11.75 38.70 14.70
N ILE A 173 -12.06 39.99 14.86
CA ILE A 173 -12.78 40.55 16.03
C ILE A 173 -14.12 39.84 16.29
N GLN A 174 -14.77 39.30 15.27
CA GLN A 174 -16.03 38.51 15.37
C GLN A 174 -15.88 37.06 14.90
N ALA A 175 -14.65 36.57 14.72
CA ALA A 175 -14.45 35.22 14.25
C ALA A 175 -14.52 34.19 15.38
N THR A 176 -15.01 32.98 15.03
CA THR A 176 -14.93 31.84 15.97
C THR A 176 -13.48 31.50 16.29
N THR A 177 -13.20 30.98 17.49
CA THR A 177 -11.87 30.49 17.92
C THR A 177 -11.23 29.59 16.87
N LEU A 178 -12.02 28.71 16.22
CA LEU A 178 -11.53 27.82 15.17
C LEU A 178 -11.05 28.59 13.93
N ARG A 179 -11.75 29.65 13.53
CA ARG A 179 -11.37 30.47 12.36
C ARG A 179 -10.06 31.23 12.62
N THR A 180 -9.91 31.81 13.80
CA THR A 180 -8.66 32.46 14.22
C THR A 180 -7.50 31.48 14.25
N PHE A 181 -7.69 30.34 14.89
CA PHE A 181 -6.70 29.27 14.94
C PHE A 181 -6.29 28.79 13.54
N THR A 182 -7.25 28.56 12.65
CA THR A 182 -6.96 28.12 11.28
C THR A 182 -6.13 29.15 10.50
N ARG A 183 -6.43 30.45 10.64
CA ARG A 183 -5.64 31.54 10.07
C ARG A 183 -4.20 31.52 10.60
N ASP A 184 -4.05 31.40 11.89
CA ASP A 184 -2.74 31.46 12.55
C ASP A 184 -1.87 30.25 12.16
N VAL A 185 -2.44 29.05 12.14
CA VAL A 185 -1.79 27.84 11.66
C VAL A 185 -1.37 27.97 10.19
N PHE A 186 -2.24 28.48 9.33
CA PHE A 186 -1.93 28.70 7.92
C PHE A 186 -0.82 29.74 7.72
N THR A 187 -0.90 30.86 8.46
CA THR A 187 0.12 31.92 8.45
C THR A 187 1.48 31.40 8.91
N PHE A 188 1.48 30.64 10.01
CA PHE A 188 2.69 30.02 10.53
C PHE A 188 3.31 29.05 9.52
N ALA A 189 2.49 28.18 8.91
CA ALA A 189 2.97 27.25 7.89
C ALA A 189 3.60 27.99 6.69
N TYR A 190 3.01 29.10 6.25
CA TYR A 190 3.55 29.92 5.19
C TYR A 190 4.88 30.57 5.55
N LEU A 191 4.97 31.20 6.72
CA LEU A 191 6.18 31.88 7.22
C LEU A 191 7.33 30.90 7.48
N CYS A 192 7.02 29.66 7.84
CA CYS A 192 7.99 28.57 8.01
C CYS A 192 8.35 27.84 6.69
N GLY A 193 8.07 28.44 5.52
CA GLY A 193 8.45 27.87 4.22
C GLY A 193 7.66 26.64 3.82
N GLY A 194 6.44 26.44 4.33
CA GLY A 194 5.56 25.32 4.00
C GLY A 194 5.78 24.10 4.89
N ILE A 195 6.00 24.29 6.18
CA ILE A 195 6.05 23.19 7.15
C ILE A 195 4.76 22.38 7.08
N SER A 196 4.87 21.03 7.14
CA SER A 196 3.69 20.17 7.13
C SER A 196 2.89 20.31 8.43
N PHE A 197 1.57 20.03 8.38
CA PHE A 197 0.75 20.06 9.59
C PHE A 197 1.24 19.05 10.63
N VAL A 198 1.70 17.86 10.21
CA VAL A 198 2.22 16.84 11.09
C VAL A 198 3.51 17.31 11.79
N ASP A 199 4.44 17.90 11.03
CA ASP A 199 5.68 18.44 11.59
C ASP A 199 5.37 19.57 12.57
N MET A 200 4.45 20.47 12.22
CA MET A 200 4.02 21.59 13.07
C MET A 200 3.35 21.11 14.36
N ALA A 201 2.48 20.09 14.29
CA ALA A 201 1.81 19.52 15.46
C ALA A 201 2.77 18.84 16.44
N ASN A 202 3.94 18.43 15.97
CA ASN A 202 4.99 17.82 16.80
C ASN A 202 6.07 18.79 17.28
N LEU A 203 5.94 20.09 16.98
CA LEU A 203 6.88 21.08 17.49
C LEU A 203 6.73 21.23 19.01
N THR A 204 7.88 21.28 19.68
CA THR A 204 8.03 21.59 21.12
C THR A 204 8.91 22.83 21.30
N LEU A 205 8.99 23.32 22.52
CA LEU A 205 9.87 24.43 22.85
C LEU A 205 11.34 24.14 22.55
N ASP A 206 11.76 22.88 22.64
CA ASP A 206 13.14 22.47 22.35
C ASP A 206 13.49 22.61 20.86
N ASN A 207 12.48 22.74 19.98
CA ASN A 207 12.70 23.04 18.57
C ASN A 207 13.05 24.50 18.31
N ILE A 208 12.92 25.38 19.32
CA ILE A 208 13.26 26.79 19.20
C ILE A 208 14.73 27.02 19.63
N TYR A 209 15.55 27.35 18.65
CA TYR A 209 16.95 27.67 18.90
C TYR A 209 17.26 29.11 18.47
N LYS A 210 17.49 29.99 19.44
CA LYS A 210 17.59 31.46 19.23
C LYS A 210 16.31 31.93 18.50
N GLU A 211 16.45 32.54 17.32
CA GLU A 211 15.34 33.05 16.51
C GLU A 211 14.93 32.08 15.39
N ARG A 212 15.27 30.80 15.49
CA ARG A 212 15.03 29.78 14.43
C ARG A 212 14.34 28.57 14.99
N ILE A 213 13.49 27.95 14.12
CA ILE A 213 12.88 26.65 14.41
C ILE A 213 13.74 25.58 13.75
N ARG A 214 14.16 24.58 14.54
CA ARG A 214 14.88 23.39 14.07
C ARG A 214 14.06 22.15 14.36
N TYR A 215 13.76 21.38 13.33
CA TYR A 215 13.02 20.12 13.45
C TYR A 215 13.50 19.13 12.41
N ILE A 216 13.26 17.84 12.66
CA ILE A 216 13.49 16.76 11.70
C ILE A 216 12.16 16.49 11.03
N ARG A 217 12.13 16.57 9.69
CA ARG A 217 10.94 16.31 8.91
C ARG A 217 10.57 14.83 9.02
N GLN A 218 9.30 14.55 9.27
CA GLN A 218 8.74 13.20 9.38
C GLN A 218 8.22 12.67 8.04
#